data_8bd207d876fa2be34d397afedda3daad
#
_entry.id   8bd207d876fa2be34d397afedda3daad
#
_cell.length_a   1.000
_cell.length_b   1.000
_cell.length_c   1.000
_cell.angle_alpha   90.00
_cell.angle_beta   90.00
_cell.angle_gamma   90.00
#
_symmetry.space_group_name_H-M   'P 1'
#
loop_
_entity.id
_entity.type
_entity.pdbx_description
1 polymer ?
#
loop_
_entity_poly.entity_id
_entity_poly.type
_entity_poly.pdbx_seq_one_letter_code
_entity_poly.pdbx_strand_id
1 'polypeptide(L)'
;MTSPGSRAHCPFDLPASQALHERVRRFIDHQMAGRQSESFDSLAVDIARFQFQCETGVEKLYKAKNIDTGSLTLASQIPAVPTDVFKLRRVACHPAELDTYRFLTSGTTLGARGMHPVRDADTYRRGTRAWASQMLYPDTDRLDWILLAPPFADSPHSSLGFMLDDLCAATQGQATWAVLDGRVDVDAISRALYCANQRQMPIIMAGASFAFVHLLEALQGRNLALGQRGRVMQTGGFKGKSKEVEALALREQIARSLKIPTDAVISEYGMTELGSQAYEGRWRGWLGLEQPHEDFVCPPWMRVTT
;
A
#
# COMPACT_ATOMS: atom_id res chain seq x y z
N MET A 1 -46.70 22.09 8.38
CA MET A 1 -45.24 21.94 8.46
C MET A 1 -44.87 20.68 7.69
N THR A 2 -44.48 20.85 6.43
CA THR A 2 -44.07 19.74 5.56
C THR A 2 -42.64 19.39 5.87
N SER A 3 -42.38 18.14 6.31
CA SER A 3 -41.04 17.56 6.48
C SER A 3 -40.24 17.72 5.19
N PRO A 4 -38.96 18.13 5.27
CA PRO A 4 -38.10 18.16 4.08
C PRO A 4 -37.91 16.70 3.61
N GLY A 5 -38.42 16.45 2.38
CA GLY A 5 -38.34 15.13 1.77
C GLY A 5 -36.90 14.59 1.76
N SER A 6 -36.70 13.39 2.27
CA SER A 6 -35.47 12.65 2.09
C SER A 6 -35.29 12.48 0.58
N ARG A 7 -34.29 13.12 -0.01
CA ARG A 7 -33.87 12.77 -1.38
C ARG A 7 -33.57 11.29 -1.39
N ALA A 8 -34.24 10.53 -2.24
CA ALA A 8 -33.89 9.15 -2.50
C ALA A 8 -32.38 9.10 -2.80
N HIS A 9 -31.64 8.30 -2.08
CA HIS A 9 -30.22 8.10 -2.30
C HIS A 9 -30.03 7.72 -3.77
N CYS A 10 -29.12 8.40 -4.48
CA CYS A 10 -28.89 8.13 -5.88
C CYS A 10 -28.35 6.69 -6.00
N PRO A 11 -28.94 5.82 -6.82
CA PRO A 11 -28.43 4.47 -7.02
C PRO A 11 -27.00 4.55 -7.56
N PHE A 12 -26.17 3.55 -7.21
CA PHE A 12 -24.79 3.46 -7.66
C PHE A 12 -24.71 3.48 -9.19
N ASP A 13 -24.01 4.48 -9.73
CA ASP A 13 -23.76 4.64 -11.16
C ASP A 13 -22.49 3.90 -11.57
N LEU A 14 -22.64 2.67 -12.06
CA LEU A 14 -21.50 1.84 -12.47
C LEU A 14 -20.72 2.45 -13.66
N PRO A 15 -21.34 2.95 -14.74
CA PRO A 15 -20.63 3.66 -15.81
C PRO A 15 -19.82 4.86 -15.33
N ALA A 16 -20.38 5.72 -14.49
CA ALA A 16 -19.66 6.86 -13.94
C ALA A 16 -18.47 6.43 -13.06
N SER A 17 -18.66 5.38 -12.23
CA SER A 17 -17.57 4.81 -11.44
C SER A 17 -16.45 4.23 -12.31
N GLN A 18 -16.79 3.53 -13.39
CA GLN A 18 -15.79 2.98 -14.33
C GLN A 18 -15.01 4.11 -15.02
N ALA A 19 -15.70 5.15 -15.49
CA ALA A 19 -15.06 6.31 -16.10
C ALA A 19 -14.07 7.00 -15.14
N LEU A 20 -14.41 7.14 -13.86
CA LEU A 20 -13.49 7.69 -12.85
C LEU A 20 -12.26 6.80 -12.65
N HIS A 21 -12.43 5.47 -12.54
CA HIS A 21 -11.31 4.54 -12.45
C HIS A 21 -10.38 4.62 -13.67
N GLU A 22 -10.93 4.73 -14.88
CA GLU A 22 -10.13 4.91 -16.10
C GLU A 22 -9.36 6.23 -16.11
N ARG A 23 -9.99 7.33 -15.65
CA ARG A 23 -9.31 8.63 -15.51
C ARG A 23 -8.15 8.55 -14.52
N VAL A 24 -8.34 7.91 -13.35
CA VAL A 24 -7.27 7.71 -12.37
C VAL A 24 -6.11 6.89 -12.96
N ARG A 25 -6.40 5.79 -13.64
CA ARG A 25 -5.37 4.97 -14.30
C ARG A 25 -4.61 5.76 -15.37
N ARG A 26 -5.32 6.53 -16.18
CA ARG A 26 -4.70 7.40 -17.18
C ARG A 26 -3.85 8.50 -16.54
N PHE A 27 -4.32 9.07 -15.42
CA PHE A 27 -3.55 10.05 -14.65
C PHE A 27 -2.24 9.44 -14.17
N ILE A 28 -2.27 8.25 -13.56
CA ILE A 28 -1.08 7.51 -13.14
C ILE A 28 -0.11 7.33 -14.31
N ASP A 29 -0.59 6.83 -15.46
CA ASP A 29 0.25 6.58 -16.63
C ASP A 29 0.90 7.83 -17.19
N HIS A 30 0.16 8.92 -17.24
CA HIS A 30 0.69 10.19 -17.73
C HIS A 30 1.74 10.76 -16.79
N GLN A 31 1.51 10.70 -15.47
CA GLN A 31 2.49 11.16 -14.47
C GLN A 31 3.79 10.35 -14.57
N MET A 32 3.70 9.03 -14.68
CA MET A 32 4.86 8.15 -14.81
C MET A 32 5.63 8.39 -16.11
N ALA A 33 4.96 8.77 -17.18
CA ALA A 33 5.57 9.05 -18.47
C ALA A 33 6.00 10.51 -18.65
N GLY A 34 5.85 11.37 -17.65
CA GLY A 34 6.12 12.81 -17.75
C GLY A 34 5.24 13.53 -18.79
N ARG A 35 4.04 13.00 -19.06
CA ARG A 35 3.11 13.59 -20.03
C ARG A 35 2.13 14.53 -19.35
N GLN A 36 1.62 15.48 -20.12
CA GLN A 36 0.52 16.34 -19.65
C GLN A 36 -0.72 15.49 -19.33
N SER A 37 -1.30 15.74 -18.17
CA SER A 37 -2.53 15.10 -17.69
C SER A 37 -3.54 16.16 -17.24
N GLU A 38 -4.75 15.72 -16.92
CA GLU A 38 -5.68 16.57 -16.16
C GLU A 38 -5.07 16.95 -14.81
N SER A 39 -5.58 18.00 -14.16
CA SER A 39 -5.06 18.41 -12.86
C SER A 39 -5.50 17.42 -11.76
N PHE A 40 -4.63 17.23 -10.76
CA PHE A 40 -4.96 16.45 -9.57
C PHE A 40 -6.25 16.97 -8.90
N ASP A 41 -6.37 18.30 -8.77
CA ASP A 41 -7.51 18.93 -8.12
C ASP A 41 -8.82 18.65 -8.85
N SER A 42 -8.83 18.75 -10.19
CA SER A 42 -10.02 18.44 -11.00
C SER A 42 -10.47 16.99 -10.78
N LEU A 43 -9.54 16.03 -10.88
CA LEU A 43 -9.85 14.61 -10.70
C LEU A 43 -10.32 14.31 -9.28
N ALA A 44 -9.64 14.86 -8.25
CA ALA A 44 -10.00 14.67 -6.86
C ALA A 44 -11.39 15.24 -6.54
N VAL A 45 -11.72 16.42 -7.06
CA VAL A 45 -13.04 17.05 -6.87
C VAL A 45 -14.15 16.23 -7.53
N ASP A 46 -13.93 15.70 -8.73
CA ASP A 46 -14.93 14.86 -9.40
C ASP A 46 -15.17 13.53 -8.65
N ILE A 47 -14.09 12.91 -8.13
CA ILE A 47 -14.21 11.72 -7.25
C ILE A 47 -15.02 12.09 -5.99
N ALA A 48 -14.73 13.21 -5.36
CA ALA A 48 -15.42 13.65 -4.15
C ALA A 48 -16.92 13.92 -4.39
N ARG A 49 -17.27 14.52 -5.53
CA ARG A 49 -18.67 14.72 -5.96
C ARG A 49 -19.39 13.39 -6.17
N PHE A 50 -18.73 12.44 -6.83
CA PHE A 50 -19.27 11.09 -7.00
C PHE A 50 -19.51 10.39 -5.66
N GLN A 51 -18.53 10.43 -4.75
CA GLN A 51 -18.64 9.83 -3.41
C GLN A 51 -19.77 10.47 -2.60
N PHE A 52 -19.94 11.79 -2.69
CA PHE A 52 -21.04 12.51 -2.04
C PHE A 52 -22.42 12.02 -2.52
N GLN A 53 -22.55 11.70 -3.79
CA GLN A 53 -23.80 11.21 -4.37
C GLN A 53 -24.13 9.76 -3.99
N CYS A 54 -23.11 8.92 -3.87
CA CYS A 54 -23.26 7.47 -3.73
C CYS A 54 -23.09 6.95 -2.29
N GLU A 55 -22.42 7.69 -1.40
CA GLU A 55 -22.10 7.22 -0.03
C GLU A 55 -22.72 8.14 1.02
N THR A 56 -23.72 7.61 1.77
CA THR A 56 -24.50 8.39 2.74
C THR A 56 -23.70 8.97 3.89
N GLY A 57 -22.61 8.34 4.32
CA GLY A 57 -21.74 8.87 5.36
C GLY A 57 -20.90 10.03 4.89
N VAL A 58 -20.43 9.97 3.64
CA VAL A 58 -19.76 11.08 2.98
C VAL A 58 -20.73 12.25 2.83
N GLU A 59 -21.94 12.00 2.34
CA GLU A 59 -22.99 13.04 2.25
C GLU A 59 -23.25 13.71 3.61
N LYS A 60 -23.40 12.92 4.69
CA LYS A 60 -23.59 13.45 6.05
C LYS A 60 -22.40 14.27 6.54
N LEU A 61 -21.16 13.81 6.26
CA LEU A 61 -19.95 14.53 6.62
C LEU A 61 -19.89 15.91 5.97
N TYR A 62 -20.18 15.99 4.66
CA TYR A 62 -20.17 17.27 3.94
C TYR A 62 -21.26 18.22 4.44
N LYS A 63 -22.47 17.71 4.68
CA LYS A 63 -23.55 18.50 5.26
C LYS A 63 -23.21 19.03 6.66
N ALA A 64 -22.60 18.18 7.53
CA ALA A 64 -22.21 18.58 8.87
C ALA A 64 -21.10 19.65 8.87
N LYS A 65 -20.26 19.68 7.82
CA LYS A 65 -19.22 20.70 7.63
C LYS A 65 -19.69 21.89 6.80
N ASN A 66 -20.97 21.95 6.41
CA ASN A 66 -21.55 22.99 5.53
C ASN A 66 -20.78 23.14 4.20
N ILE A 67 -20.32 22.04 3.62
CA ILE A 67 -19.59 22.04 2.34
C ILE A 67 -20.58 21.82 1.20
N ASP A 68 -20.62 22.78 0.28
CA ASP A 68 -21.30 22.64 -1.01
C ASP A 68 -20.34 22.00 -2.02
N THR A 69 -20.68 20.81 -2.52
CA THR A 69 -19.87 20.10 -3.51
C THR A 69 -19.76 20.84 -4.84
N GLY A 70 -20.73 21.71 -5.17
CA GLY A 70 -20.70 22.56 -6.36
C GLY A 70 -19.58 23.60 -6.32
N SER A 71 -19.24 24.09 -5.13
CA SER A 71 -18.21 25.11 -4.93
C SER A 71 -16.77 24.55 -4.82
N LEU A 72 -16.60 23.23 -4.75
CA LEU A 72 -15.27 22.61 -4.65
C LEU A 72 -14.46 22.81 -5.95
N THR A 73 -13.25 23.32 -5.83
CA THR A 73 -12.29 23.53 -6.92
C THR A 73 -10.91 22.95 -6.65
N LEU A 74 -10.59 22.70 -5.36
CA LEU A 74 -9.29 22.19 -4.91
C LEU A 74 -9.45 20.93 -4.04
N ALA A 75 -8.52 20.03 -4.15
CA ALA A 75 -8.46 18.81 -3.32
C ALA A 75 -8.37 19.12 -1.81
N SER A 76 -7.71 20.22 -1.43
CA SER A 76 -7.58 20.67 -0.05
C SER A 76 -8.90 21.08 0.61
N GLN A 77 -9.94 21.31 -0.16
CA GLN A 77 -11.30 21.63 0.31
C GLN A 77 -12.11 20.36 0.62
N ILE A 78 -11.65 19.18 0.21
CA ILE A 78 -12.32 17.91 0.42
C ILE A 78 -12.14 17.47 1.87
N PRO A 79 -13.21 17.24 2.65
CA PRO A 79 -13.07 16.86 4.03
C PRO A 79 -12.54 15.42 4.17
N ALA A 80 -11.54 15.22 5.02
CA ALA A 80 -11.03 13.90 5.34
C ALA A 80 -12.09 13.04 6.02
N VAL A 81 -12.22 11.78 5.59
CA VAL A 81 -13.05 10.76 6.24
C VAL A 81 -12.21 10.12 7.36
N PRO A 82 -12.66 10.15 8.63
CA PRO A 82 -11.94 9.51 9.71
C PRO A 82 -11.80 8.00 9.49
N THR A 83 -10.61 7.45 9.67
CA THR A 83 -10.33 6.02 9.43
C THR A 83 -11.13 5.08 10.35
N ASP A 84 -11.50 5.53 11.56
CA ASP A 84 -12.33 4.74 12.47
C ASP A 84 -13.74 4.44 11.95
N VAL A 85 -14.23 5.23 11.00
CA VAL A 85 -15.54 4.99 10.36
C VAL A 85 -15.58 3.63 9.68
N PHE A 86 -14.47 3.16 9.10
CA PHE A 86 -14.36 1.85 8.47
C PHE A 86 -14.51 0.66 9.44
N LYS A 87 -14.33 0.90 10.74
CA LYS A 87 -14.59 -0.10 11.80
C LYS A 87 -16.07 -0.14 12.20
N LEU A 88 -16.78 0.96 12.02
CA LEU A 88 -18.16 1.13 12.49
C LEU A 88 -19.20 0.79 11.44
N ARG A 89 -18.87 0.97 10.18
CA ARG A 89 -19.78 0.73 9.06
C ARG A 89 -19.04 0.47 7.75
N ARG A 90 -19.77 -0.09 6.79
CA ARG A 90 -19.30 -0.15 5.41
C ARG A 90 -19.23 1.26 4.83
N VAL A 91 -18.09 1.62 4.24
CA VAL A 91 -17.86 2.86 3.49
C VAL A 91 -17.51 2.48 2.05
N ALA A 92 -18.47 2.55 1.15
CA ALA A 92 -18.29 2.27 -0.27
C ALA A 92 -19.45 2.84 -1.07
N CYS A 93 -19.15 3.33 -2.26
CA CYS A 93 -20.17 3.80 -3.21
C CYS A 93 -20.96 2.67 -3.88
N HIS A 94 -20.35 1.52 -4.03
CA HIS A 94 -20.95 0.36 -4.69
C HIS A 94 -21.64 -0.59 -3.70
N PRO A 95 -22.66 -1.35 -4.12
CA PRO A 95 -23.32 -2.33 -3.28
C PRO A 95 -22.43 -3.54 -3.02
N ALA A 96 -22.71 -4.28 -1.95
CA ALA A 96 -21.84 -5.35 -1.44
C ALA A 96 -21.68 -6.54 -2.42
N GLU A 97 -22.62 -6.73 -3.31
CA GLU A 97 -22.62 -7.77 -4.34
C GLU A 97 -21.54 -7.52 -5.41
N LEU A 98 -21.05 -6.29 -5.51
CA LEU A 98 -19.98 -5.91 -6.42
C LEU A 98 -18.59 -5.89 -5.77
N ASP A 99 -18.47 -6.33 -4.51
CA ASP A 99 -17.15 -6.43 -3.85
C ASP A 99 -16.33 -7.54 -4.54
N THR A 100 -15.24 -7.16 -5.19
CA THR A 100 -14.23 -8.11 -5.67
C THR A 100 -13.30 -8.54 -4.55
N TYR A 101 -12.93 -7.59 -3.68
CA TYR A 101 -12.12 -7.85 -2.49
C TYR A 101 -12.70 -7.12 -1.27
N ARG A 102 -12.41 -7.68 -0.09
CA ARG A 102 -12.72 -7.07 1.22
C ARG A 102 -11.47 -7.11 2.07
N PHE A 103 -10.71 -6.03 2.05
CA PHE A 103 -9.52 -5.94 2.87
C PHE A 103 -9.88 -5.55 4.31
N LEU A 104 -9.22 -6.18 5.28
CA LEU A 104 -9.44 -5.94 6.68
C LEU A 104 -8.21 -5.26 7.31
N THR A 105 -8.45 -4.20 8.07
CA THR A 105 -7.38 -3.55 8.81
C THR A 105 -6.81 -4.46 9.89
N SER A 106 -5.58 -4.23 10.29
CA SER A 106 -4.89 -5.05 11.31
C SER A 106 -5.40 -4.85 12.74
N GLY A 107 -6.60 -4.30 12.95
CA GLY A 107 -7.27 -3.92 14.18
C GLY A 107 -6.62 -4.32 15.50
N THR A 108 -6.42 -3.37 16.41
CA THR A 108 -5.66 -3.63 17.64
C THR A 108 -6.32 -3.15 18.92
N THR A 109 -7.30 -2.23 18.91
CA THR A 109 -7.65 -1.55 20.16
C THR A 109 -9.08 -1.81 20.67
N LEU A 110 -10.00 -2.30 19.82
CA LEU A 110 -11.40 -2.48 20.22
C LEU A 110 -12.05 -3.78 19.69
N GLY A 111 -11.23 -4.75 19.26
CA GLY A 111 -11.74 -6.04 18.75
C GLY A 111 -12.39 -6.00 17.37
N ALA A 112 -12.80 -4.84 16.85
CA ALA A 112 -13.38 -4.70 15.53
C ALA A 112 -12.31 -4.32 14.50
N ARG A 113 -12.23 -5.09 13.41
CA ARG A 113 -11.37 -4.76 12.25
C ARG A 113 -12.16 -3.88 11.29
N GLY A 114 -11.54 -2.79 10.82
CA GLY A 114 -12.10 -2.00 9.73
C GLY A 114 -12.13 -2.83 8.44
N MET A 115 -13.17 -2.66 7.63
CA MET A 115 -13.32 -3.33 6.35
C MET A 115 -13.27 -2.29 5.23
N HIS A 116 -12.39 -2.51 4.26
CA HIS A 116 -12.28 -1.70 3.04
C HIS A 116 -12.71 -2.55 1.84
N PRO A 117 -13.94 -2.37 1.33
CA PRO A 117 -14.43 -3.10 0.17
C PRO A 117 -13.90 -2.49 -1.11
N VAL A 118 -13.47 -3.33 -2.04
CA VAL A 118 -12.90 -2.95 -3.34
C VAL A 118 -13.69 -3.61 -4.45
N ARG A 119 -14.21 -2.82 -5.39
CA ARG A 119 -14.88 -3.30 -6.59
C ARG A 119 -13.91 -3.47 -7.76
N ASP A 120 -13.06 -2.48 -7.99
CA ASP A 120 -12.09 -2.46 -9.08
C ASP A 120 -10.66 -2.36 -8.50
N ALA A 121 -9.99 -3.50 -8.44
CA ALA A 121 -8.63 -3.57 -7.93
C ALA A 121 -7.56 -3.13 -8.96
N ASP A 122 -7.91 -2.98 -10.23
CA ASP A 122 -6.93 -2.65 -11.28
C ASP A 122 -6.33 -1.25 -11.10
N THR A 123 -7.13 -0.33 -10.56
CA THR A 123 -6.62 1.00 -10.20
C THR A 123 -5.58 0.93 -9.09
N TYR A 124 -5.81 0.10 -8.06
CA TYR A 124 -4.86 -0.14 -6.99
C TYR A 124 -3.58 -0.79 -7.52
N ARG A 125 -3.71 -1.87 -8.30
CA ARG A 125 -2.57 -2.55 -8.96
C ARG A 125 -1.74 -1.58 -9.79
N ARG A 126 -2.41 -0.73 -10.58
CA ARG A 126 -1.73 0.24 -11.45
C ARG A 126 -0.87 1.22 -10.63
N GLY A 127 -1.44 1.82 -9.59
CA GLY A 127 -0.70 2.73 -8.71
C GLY A 127 0.45 2.05 -7.99
N THR A 128 0.20 0.88 -7.40
CA THR A 128 1.22 0.12 -6.67
C THR A 128 2.39 -0.27 -7.55
N ARG A 129 2.14 -0.88 -8.72
CA ARG A 129 3.21 -1.27 -9.67
C ARG A 129 4.01 -0.07 -10.17
N ALA A 130 3.31 1.00 -10.53
CA ALA A 130 3.94 2.22 -11.04
C ALA A 130 4.86 2.85 -9.99
N TRP A 131 4.44 2.93 -8.73
CA TRP A 131 5.25 3.57 -7.71
C TRP A 131 6.35 2.67 -7.17
N ALA A 132 6.08 1.39 -6.96
CA ALA A 132 7.09 0.41 -6.55
C ALA A 132 8.23 0.30 -7.56
N SER A 133 7.96 0.35 -8.87
CA SER A 133 9.01 0.31 -9.90
C SER A 133 9.95 1.51 -9.81
N GLN A 134 9.47 2.67 -9.37
CA GLN A 134 10.32 3.85 -9.20
C GLN A 134 11.09 3.85 -7.87
N MET A 135 10.50 3.29 -6.81
CA MET A 135 11.02 3.47 -5.46
C MET A 135 11.74 2.23 -4.91
N LEU A 136 11.25 1.03 -5.23
CA LEU A 136 11.81 -0.22 -4.72
C LEU A 136 12.81 -0.89 -5.68
N TYR A 137 12.56 -0.80 -6.99
CA TYR A 137 13.38 -1.49 -8.00
C TYR A 137 13.58 -0.66 -9.28
N PRO A 138 14.04 0.61 -9.16
CA PRO A 138 14.26 1.48 -10.34
C PRO A 138 15.41 1.00 -11.24
N ASP A 139 16.20 0.05 -10.77
CA ASP A 139 17.40 -0.49 -11.41
C ASP A 139 17.18 -1.82 -12.11
N THR A 140 15.97 -2.38 -12.06
CA THR A 140 15.66 -3.69 -12.67
C THR A 140 14.15 -3.88 -12.84
N ASP A 141 13.76 -4.61 -13.86
CA ASP A 141 12.38 -5.06 -14.10
C ASP A 141 12.15 -6.53 -13.67
N ARG A 142 13.23 -7.23 -13.28
CA ARG A 142 13.18 -8.63 -12.84
C ARG A 142 13.90 -8.80 -11.52
N LEU A 143 13.22 -9.35 -10.53
CA LEU A 143 13.79 -9.65 -9.23
C LEU A 143 13.02 -10.78 -8.52
N ASP A 144 13.74 -11.52 -7.67
CA ASP A 144 13.13 -12.54 -6.81
C ASP A 144 12.61 -11.91 -5.52
N TRP A 145 11.55 -12.49 -4.99
CA TRP A 145 10.91 -12.04 -3.76
C TRP A 145 11.00 -13.07 -2.65
N ILE A 146 11.39 -12.62 -1.47
CA ILE A 146 11.24 -13.37 -0.21
C ILE A 146 10.24 -12.60 0.64
N LEU A 147 9.10 -13.24 0.92
CA LEU A 147 7.95 -12.60 1.53
C LEU A 147 7.77 -13.09 2.97
N LEU A 148 7.97 -12.20 3.93
CA LEU A 148 7.75 -12.48 5.35
C LEU A 148 6.25 -12.28 5.68
N ALA A 149 5.42 -13.02 4.96
CA ALA A 149 3.97 -13.06 5.08
C ALA A 149 3.45 -14.43 4.63
N PRO A 150 2.25 -14.85 5.03
CA PRO A 150 1.58 -15.99 4.42
C PRO A 150 1.18 -15.65 2.98
N PRO A 151 1.04 -16.65 2.08
CA PRO A 151 0.50 -16.46 0.74
C PRO A 151 -0.84 -15.71 0.75
N PHE A 152 -1.08 -14.88 -0.27
CA PHE A 152 -2.35 -14.14 -0.34
C PHE A 152 -3.56 -15.06 -0.39
N ALA A 153 -3.45 -16.23 -1.04
CA ALA A 153 -4.51 -17.24 -1.08
C ALA A 153 -4.94 -17.72 0.32
N ASP A 154 -4.00 -17.78 1.28
CA ASP A 154 -4.26 -18.20 2.66
C ASP A 154 -4.74 -17.03 3.53
N SER A 155 -4.59 -15.80 3.06
CA SER A 155 -4.96 -14.57 3.78
C SER A 155 -5.62 -13.54 2.85
N PRO A 156 -6.79 -13.86 2.23
CA PRO A 156 -7.39 -13.07 1.14
C PRO A 156 -7.94 -11.71 1.58
N HIS A 157 -7.91 -11.43 2.88
CA HIS A 157 -8.30 -10.13 3.44
C HIS A 157 -7.11 -9.20 3.74
N SER A 158 -5.88 -9.61 3.39
CA SER A 158 -4.67 -8.83 3.59
C SER A 158 -4.41 -7.92 2.39
N SER A 159 -4.56 -6.59 2.55
CA SER A 159 -4.16 -5.63 1.51
C SER A 159 -2.66 -5.67 1.23
N LEU A 160 -1.83 -5.88 2.26
CA LEU A 160 -0.39 -6.08 2.09
C LEU A 160 -0.09 -7.36 1.29
N GLY A 161 -0.74 -8.49 1.65
CA GLY A 161 -0.58 -9.74 0.91
C GLY A 161 -0.97 -9.62 -0.56
N PHE A 162 -2.09 -8.94 -0.85
CA PHE A 162 -2.52 -8.62 -2.21
C PHE A 162 -1.49 -7.79 -2.98
N MET A 163 -0.96 -6.74 -2.36
CA MET A 163 0.07 -5.88 -2.94
C MET A 163 1.33 -6.68 -3.28
N LEU A 164 1.83 -7.47 -2.34
CA LEU A 164 3.05 -8.25 -2.52
C LEU A 164 2.88 -9.31 -3.61
N ASP A 165 1.75 -10.01 -3.64
CA ASP A 165 1.44 -11.01 -4.69
C ASP A 165 1.42 -10.37 -6.08
N ASP A 166 0.79 -9.20 -6.20
CA ASP A 166 0.70 -8.45 -7.45
C ASP A 166 2.07 -7.92 -7.92
N LEU A 167 2.92 -7.43 -7.01
CA LEU A 167 4.27 -6.97 -7.35
C LEU A 167 5.18 -8.13 -7.77
N CYS A 168 5.07 -9.29 -7.11
CA CYS A 168 5.79 -10.50 -7.52
C CYS A 168 5.43 -10.91 -8.95
N ALA A 169 4.14 -10.94 -9.27
CA ALA A 169 3.67 -11.28 -10.61
C ALA A 169 4.17 -10.27 -11.67
N ALA A 170 4.26 -8.98 -11.30
CA ALA A 170 4.69 -7.92 -12.23
C ALA A 170 6.19 -7.98 -12.56
N THR A 171 7.04 -8.51 -11.67
CA THR A 171 8.49 -8.52 -11.81
C THR A 171 9.07 -9.83 -12.40
N GLN A 172 8.21 -10.78 -12.75
CA GLN A 172 8.59 -12.04 -13.42
C GLN A 172 9.71 -12.84 -12.71
N GLY A 173 9.91 -12.60 -11.42
CA GLY A 173 10.84 -13.34 -10.57
C GLY A 173 10.17 -14.50 -9.85
N GLN A 174 10.95 -15.21 -9.03
CA GLN A 174 10.41 -16.24 -8.15
C GLN A 174 9.97 -15.62 -6.83
N ALA A 175 8.79 -16.02 -6.34
CA ALA A 175 8.29 -15.63 -5.02
C ALA A 175 8.46 -16.80 -4.03
N THR A 176 9.06 -16.52 -2.87
CA THR A 176 9.15 -17.44 -1.75
C THR A 176 8.40 -16.84 -0.56
N TRP A 177 7.25 -17.41 -0.25
CA TRP A 177 6.48 -17.06 0.96
C TRP A 177 7.11 -17.78 2.15
N ALA A 178 7.75 -17.03 3.03
CA ALA A 178 8.61 -17.57 4.08
C ALA A 178 7.97 -17.51 5.48
N VAL A 179 6.64 -17.55 5.55
CA VAL A 179 5.91 -17.71 6.82
C VAL A 179 4.97 -18.89 6.69
N LEU A 180 5.26 -19.92 7.50
CA LEU A 180 4.45 -21.13 7.60
C LEU A 180 3.97 -21.30 9.04
N ASP A 181 2.68 -21.50 9.25
CA ASP A 181 2.05 -21.66 10.58
C ASP A 181 2.44 -20.55 11.57
N GLY A 182 2.52 -19.31 11.06
CA GLY A 182 2.88 -18.13 11.85
C GLY A 182 4.36 -18.02 12.23
N ARG A 183 5.23 -18.87 11.69
CA ARG A 183 6.69 -18.89 11.96
C ARG A 183 7.47 -18.61 10.69
N VAL A 184 8.62 -17.94 10.83
CA VAL A 184 9.53 -17.69 9.72
C VAL A 184 10.29 -18.98 9.37
N ASP A 185 10.19 -19.40 8.10
CA ASP A 185 10.93 -20.54 7.55
C ASP A 185 12.31 -20.07 7.03
N VAL A 186 13.31 -20.12 7.91
CA VAL A 186 14.69 -19.72 7.59
C VAL A 186 15.33 -20.63 6.54
N ASP A 187 14.92 -21.89 6.47
CA ASP A 187 15.46 -22.83 5.47
C ASP A 187 14.91 -22.53 4.08
N ALA A 188 13.62 -22.17 3.97
CA ALA A 188 13.06 -21.69 2.70
C ALA A 188 13.76 -20.41 2.23
N ILE A 189 14.00 -19.46 3.14
CA ILE A 189 14.78 -18.24 2.84
C ILE A 189 16.17 -18.61 2.33
N SER A 190 16.87 -19.50 3.01
CA SER A 190 18.24 -19.90 2.64
C SER A 190 18.29 -20.57 1.26
N ARG A 191 17.32 -21.42 0.94
CA ARG A 191 17.17 -22.03 -0.40
C ARG A 191 16.89 -20.98 -1.48
N ALA A 192 16.00 -20.04 -1.20
CA ALA A 192 15.67 -18.96 -2.16
C ALA A 192 16.90 -18.09 -2.46
N LEU A 193 17.65 -17.70 -1.43
CA LEU A 193 18.89 -16.95 -1.57
C LEU A 193 19.94 -17.71 -2.40
N TYR A 194 20.12 -19.00 -2.15
CA TYR A 194 21.02 -19.82 -2.91
C TYR A 194 20.63 -19.88 -4.39
N CYS A 195 19.36 -20.14 -4.69
CA CYS A 195 18.86 -20.21 -6.07
C CYS A 195 18.96 -18.88 -6.81
N ALA A 196 18.65 -17.76 -6.16
CA ALA A 196 18.77 -16.44 -6.75
C ALA A 196 20.23 -16.07 -7.03
N ASN A 197 21.15 -16.36 -6.12
CA ASN A 197 22.58 -16.15 -6.31
C ASN A 197 23.11 -16.94 -7.52
N GLN A 198 22.71 -18.21 -7.69
CA GLN A 198 23.09 -19.03 -8.85
C GLN A 198 22.61 -18.39 -10.19
N ARG A 199 21.47 -17.75 -10.17
CA ARG A 199 20.88 -17.07 -11.35
C ARG A 199 21.32 -15.60 -11.48
N GLN A 200 22.11 -15.09 -10.54
CA GLN A 200 22.50 -13.69 -10.46
C GLN A 200 21.29 -12.73 -10.42
N MET A 201 20.19 -13.18 -9.81
CA MET A 201 18.96 -12.40 -9.68
C MET A 201 19.04 -11.47 -8.48
N PRO A 202 18.69 -10.19 -8.63
CA PRO A 202 18.51 -9.32 -7.48
C PRO A 202 17.33 -9.79 -6.63
N ILE A 203 17.39 -9.54 -5.33
CA ILE A 203 16.40 -10.02 -4.37
C ILE A 203 15.83 -8.84 -3.58
N ILE A 204 14.52 -8.87 -3.38
CA ILE A 204 13.87 -8.06 -2.36
C ILE A 204 13.25 -8.97 -1.29
N MET A 205 13.52 -8.66 -0.02
CA MET A 205 12.82 -9.27 1.10
C MET A 205 11.78 -8.28 1.62
N ALA A 206 10.50 -8.68 1.67
CA ALA A 206 9.41 -7.76 1.99
C ALA A 206 8.50 -8.33 3.09
N GLY A 207 8.00 -7.45 3.96
CA GLY A 207 7.07 -7.82 5.02
C GLY A 207 6.80 -6.70 6.02
N ALA A 208 5.94 -7.00 7.00
CA ALA A 208 5.69 -6.08 8.09
C ALA A 208 6.88 -6.04 9.07
N SER A 209 7.10 -4.88 9.72
CA SER A 209 8.24 -4.68 10.65
C SER A 209 8.32 -5.75 11.74
N PHE A 210 7.19 -6.19 12.29
CA PHE A 210 7.17 -7.27 13.30
C PHE A 210 7.67 -8.61 12.74
N ALA A 211 7.46 -8.89 11.44
CA ALA A 211 7.93 -10.13 10.81
C ALA A 211 9.46 -10.14 10.68
N PHE A 212 10.09 -8.98 10.50
CA PHE A 212 11.55 -8.86 10.55
C PHE A 212 12.09 -9.09 11.97
N VAL A 213 11.39 -8.67 13.02
CA VAL A 213 11.78 -9.02 14.39
C VAL A 213 11.79 -10.55 14.57
N HIS A 214 10.74 -11.23 14.11
CA HIS A 214 10.69 -12.70 14.18
C HIS A 214 11.76 -13.37 13.32
N LEU A 215 12.11 -12.79 12.16
CA LEU A 215 13.24 -13.27 11.36
C LEU A 215 14.56 -13.15 12.15
N LEU A 216 14.83 -12.00 12.74
CA LEU A 216 16.05 -11.77 13.52
C LEU A 216 16.17 -12.73 14.72
N GLU A 217 15.05 -12.98 15.41
CA GLU A 217 14.97 -13.97 16.49
C GLU A 217 15.23 -15.40 15.96
N ALA A 218 14.64 -15.78 14.83
CA ALA A 218 14.84 -17.11 14.24
C ALA A 218 16.27 -17.32 13.72
N LEU A 219 16.95 -16.26 13.30
CA LEU A 219 18.35 -16.32 12.88
C LEU A 219 19.32 -16.58 14.03
N GLN A 220 18.96 -16.25 15.28
CA GLN A 220 19.82 -16.47 16.46
C GLN A 220 21.27 -15.95 16.28
N GLY A 221 21.41 -14.76 15.69
CA GLY A 221 22.71 -14.15 15.39
C GLY A 221 23.39 -14.67 14.11
N ARG A 222 22.84 -15.65 13.41
CA ARG A 222 23.31 -16.05 12.07
C ARG A 222 23.03 -14.93 11.06
N ASN A 223 23.89 -14.79 10.06
CA ASN A 223 23.71 -13.83 8.97
C ASN A 223 23.27 -14.52 7.68
N LEU A 224 22.41 -13.83 6.94
CA LEU A 224 22.03 -14.20 5.58
C LEU A 224 22.50 -13.08 4.64
N ALA A 225 23.12 -13.44 3.52
CA ALA A 225 23.56 -12.43 2.55
C ALA A 225 22.54 -12.31 1.41
N LEU A 226 21.86 -11.15 1.29
CA LEU A 226 20.94 -10.89 0.17
C LEU A 226 21.67 -10.64 -1.15
N GLY A 227 23.00 -10.49 -1.15
CA GLY A 227 23.78 -10.16 -2.33
C GLY A 227 23.90 -8.65 -2.57
N GLN A 228 24.71 -8.26 -3.55
CA GLN A 228 25.08 -6.85 -3.79
C GLN A 228 23.89 -5.94 -4.17
N ARG A 229 22.85 -6.49 -4.80
CA ARG A 229 21.63 -5.78 -5.20
C ARG A 229 20.41 -6.20 -4.36
N GLY A 230 20.68 -6.81 -3.20
CA GLY A 230 19.66 -7.18 -2.23
C GLY A 230 19.10 -5.96 -1.54
N ARG A 231 17.79 -5.94 -1.31
CA ARG A 231 17.09 -4.87 -0.62
C ARG A 231 15.94 -5.39 0.23
N VAL A 232 15.47 -4.58 1.14
CA VAL A 232 14.36 -4.87 2.03
C VAL A 232 13.28 -3.82 1.87
N MET A 233 12.03 -4.24 1.85
CA MET A 233 10.88 -3.38 2.07
C MET A 233 10.21 -3.78 3.40
N GLN A 234 10.20 -2.88 4.36
CA GLN A 234 9.44 -3.06 5.60
C GLN A 234 8.25 -2.10 5.67
N THR A 235 7.13 -2.53 6.24
CA THR A 235 5.93 -1.71 6.37
C THR A 235 5.29 -1.82 7.74
N GLY A 236 4.59 -0.77 8.15
CA GLY A 236 3.80 -0.72 9.39
C GLY A 236 4.62 -0.75 10.66
N GLY A 237 3.90 -0.68 11.79
CA GLY A 237 4.45 -0.76 13.14
C GLY A 237 4.24 -2.13 13.78
N PHE A 238 4.67 -2.26 15.04
CA PHE A 238 4.66 -3.54 15.77
C PHE A 238 3.23 -3.96 16.21
N LYS A 239 2.34 -2.98 16.46
CA LYS A 239 0.91 -3.19 16.79
C LYS A 239 0.64 -4.31 17.81
N GLY A 240 1.51 -4.42 18.83
CA GLY A 240 1.40 -5.46 19.86
C GLY A 240 1.67 -6.91 19.39
N LYS A 241 2.19 -7.11 18.18
CA LYS A 241 2.48 -8.44 17.61
C LYS A 241 3.90 -8.93 17.86
N SER A 242 4.79 -8.06 18.32
CA SER A 242 6.17 -8.40 18.69
C SER A 242 6.70 -7.39 19.71
N LYS A 243 7.92 -7.63 20.20
CA LYS A 243 8.67 -6.66 21.01
C LYS A 243 8.81 -5.36 20.20
N GLU A 244 8.42 -4.24 20.78
CA GLU A 244 8.67 -2.93 20.17
C GLU A 244 10.18 -2.65 20.17
N VAL A 245 10.71 -2.43 18.98
CA VAL A 245 12.10 -2.06 18.74
C VAL A 245 12.07 -0.68 18.09
N GLU A 246 12.96 0.19 18.52
CA GLU A 246 13.10 1.52 17.88
C GLU A 246 13.41 1.34 16.38
N ALA A 247 12.76 2.14 15.54
CA ALA A 247 12.75 1.94 14.08
C ALA A 247 14.16 1.95 13.46
N LEU A 248 15.03 2.85 13.94
CA LEU A 248 16.41 2.94 13.46
C LEU A 248 17.22 1.71 13.88
N ALA A 249 17.07 1.26 15.13
CA ALA A 249 17.74 0.07 15.62
C ALA A 249 17.31 -1.20 14.87
N LEU A 250 16.03 -1.32 14.52
CA LEU A 250 15.54 -2.41 13.69
C LEU A 250 16.17 -2.39 12.29
N ARG A 251 16.22 -1.23 11.65
CA ARG A 251 16.86 -1.03 10.34
C ARG A 251 18.31 -1.49 10.35
N GLU A 252 19.09 -1.04 11.34
CA GLU A 252 20.49 -1.43 11.49
C GLU A 252 20.67 -2.94 11.71
N GLN A 253 19.80 -3.54 12.52
CA GLN A 253 19.84 -4.99 12.76
C GLN A 253 19.52 -5.77 11.49
N ILE A 254 18.50 -5.36 10.73
CA ILE A 254 18.15 -5.95 9.43
C ILE A 254 19.34 -5.84 8.47
N ALA A 255 19.88 -4.64 8.28
CA ALA A 255 20.99 -4.40 7.37
C ALA A 255 22.21 -5.25 7.70
N ARG A 256 22.58 -5.33 8.98
CA ARG A 256 23.69 -6.15 9.48
C ARG A 256 23.46 -7.65 9.25
N SER A 257 22.26 -8.14 9.60
CA SER A 257 21.93 -9.57 9.50
C SER A 257 21.82 -10.07 8.07
N LEU A 258 21.38 -9.18 7.16
CA LEU A 258 21.20 -9.48 5.73
C LEU A 258 22.39 -9.06 4.87
N LYS A 259 23.44 -8.45 5.48
CA LYS A 259 24.66 -7.97 4.84
C LYS A 259 24.37 -7.01 3.66
N ILE A 260 23.49 -6.05 3.88
CA ILE A 260 23.13 -5.00 2.93
C ILE A 260 23.40 -3.62 3.55
N PRO A 261 23.53 -2.55 2.73
CA PRO A 261 23.55 -1.17 3.25
C PRO A 261 22.26 -0.83 4.00
N THR A 262 22.34 0.07 4.98
CA THR A 262 21.16 0.59 5.68
C THR A 262 20.18 1.27 4.73
N ASP A 263 20.68 1.92 3.68
CA ASP A 263 19.87 2.57 2.64
C ASP A 263 19.13 1.58 1.73
N ALA A 264 19.52 0.30 1.75
CA ALA A 264 18.78 -0.76 1.09
C ALA A 264 17.63 -1.32 1.95
N VAL A 265 17.42 -0.81 3.17
CA VAL A 265 16.26 -1.11 3.99
C VAL A 265 15.26 0.04 3.86
N ILE A 266 14.25 -0.15 3.05
CA ILE A 266 13.28 0.87 2.64
C ILE A 266 12.02 0.71 3.48
N SER A 267 11.57 1.78 4.13
CA SER A 267 10.26 1.79 4.77
C SER A 267 9.17 2.13 3.76
N GLU A 268 8.07 1.41 3.85
CA GLU A 268 6.83 1.69 3.15
C GLU A 268 5.81 2.26 4.13
N TYR A 269 5.10 3.28 3.72
CA TYR A 269 3.92 3.80 4.39
C TYR A 269 2.69 3.52 3.56
N GLY A 270 1.78 2.73 4.12
CA GLY A 270 0.48 2.44 3.53
C GLY A 270 -0.56 2.09 4.59
N MET A 271 -1.80 2.19 4.18
CA MET A 271 -2.96 1.80 4.98
C MET A 271 -3.95 1.05 4.09
N THR A 272 -4.69 0.13 4.66
CA THR A 272 -5.77 -0.58 3.95
C THR A 272 -6.75 0.38 3.29
N GLU A 273 -7.04 1.51 3.96
CA GLU A 273 -8.00 2.53 3.54
C GLU A 273 -7.43 3.52 2.51
N LEU A 274 -6.11 3.59 2.35
CA LEU A 274 -5.46 4.62 1.54
C LEU A 274 -5.47 4.29 0.03
N GLY A 275 -5.35 3.01 -0.33
CA GLY A 275 -5.28 2.57 -1.73
C GLY A 275 -4.04 3.08 -2.49
N SER A 276 -3.02 3.54 -1.79
CA SER A 276 -1.74 3.99 -2.34
C SER A 276 -0.63 3.84 -1.29
N GLN A 277 0.64 3.95 -1.71
CA GLN A 277 1.81 3.79 -0.87
C GLN A 277 2.77 4.97 -1.04
N ALA A 278 3.50 5.28 0.02
CA ALA A 278 4.70 6.12 -0.03
C ALA A 278 5.92 5.29 0.40
N TYR A 279 7.09 5.59 -0.13
CA TYR A 279 8.34 4.90 0.20
C TYR A 279 9.42 5.91 0.55
N GLU A 280 10.35 5.53 1.43
CA GLU A 280 11.55 6.34 1.68
C GLU A 280 12.44 6.43 0.42
N GLY A 281 13.05 7.59 0.20
CA GLY A 281 13.94 7.85 -0.95
C GLY A 281 15.35 7.27 -0.83
N ARG A 282 15.68 6.59 0.26
CA ARG A 282 17.03 6.10 0.59
C ARG A 282 17.67 5.25 -0.52
N TRP A 283 16.94 4.27 -1.04
CA TRP A 283 17.46 3.35 -2.06
C TRP A 283 17.79 4.06 -3.38
N ARG A 284 16.93 4.99 -3.80
CA ARG A 284 17.19 5.81 -4.99
C ARG A 284 18.42 6.69 -4.81
N GLY A 285 18.59 7.27 -3.62
CA GLY A 285 19.78 8.03 -3.28
C GLY A 285 21.04 7.17 -3.29
N TRP A 286 20.99 5.96 -2.73
CA TRP A 286 22.11 5.00 -2.75
C TRP A 286 22.49 4.59 -4.18
N LEU A 287 21.52 4.47 -5.09
CA LEU A 287 21.74 4.21 -6.51
C LEU A 287 22.25 5.44 -7.28
N GLY A 288 22.33 6.62 -6.65
CA GLY A 288 22.74 7.86 -7.30
C GLY A 288 21.71 8.45 -8.27
N LEU A 289 20.44 8.05 -8.16
CA LEU A 289 19.35 8.55 -9.00
C LEU A 289 18.79 9.89 -8.54
N GLU A 290 19.01 10.22 -7.27
CA GLU A 290 18.63 11.50 -6.63
C GLU A 290 19.50 11.74 -5.41
N GLN A 291 19.33 12.90 -4.74
CA GLN A 291 19.98 13.13 -3.45
C GLN A 291 19.39 12.18 -2.39
N PRO A 292 20.21 11.50 -1.58
CA PRO A 292 19.73 10.63 -0.52
C PRO A 292 18.85 11.40 0.48
N HIS A 293 17.67 10.88 0.78
CA HIS A 293 16.80 11.44 1.81
C HIS A 293 16.01 10.34 2.53
N GLU A 294 15.64 10.63 3.77
CA GLU A 294 14.94 9.71 4.67
C GLU A 294 13.42 9.89 4.64
N ASP A 295 12.95 10.96 3.98
CA ASP A 295 11.55 11.27 3.92
C ASP A 295 10.77 10.29 3.04
N PHE A 296 9.49 10.12 3.38
CA PHE A 296 8.57 9.40 2.53
C PHE A 296 8.21 10.20 1.29
N VAL A 297 8.42 9.61 0.14
CA VAL A 297 8.06 10.18 -1.16
C VAL A 297 6.69 9.67 -1.55
N CYS A 298 5.73 10.59 -1.65
CA CYS A 298 4.39 10.29 -2.13
C CYS A 298 4.36 10.22 -3.66
N PRO A 299 3.59 9.31 -4.25
CA PRO A 299 3.37 9.32 -5.69
C PRO A 299 2.58 10.58 -6.12
N PRO A 300 2.68 10.99 -7.39
CA PRO A 300 1.99 12.18 -7.90
C PRO A 300 0.46 12.18 -7.76
N TRP A 301 -0.13 11.01 -7.57
CA TRP A 301 -1.58 10.83 -7.33
C TRP A 301 -1.95 10.76 -5.85
N MET A 302 -1.06 11.12 -4.95
CA MET A 302 -1.29 11.16 -3.50
C MET A 302 -0.78 12.48 -2.94
N ARG A 303 -1.58 13.12 -2.10
CA ARG A 303 -1.19 14.30 -1.33
C ARG A 303 -1.45 14.07 0.14
N VAL A 304 -0.52 14.52 0.97
CA VAL A 304 -0.65 14.55 2.44
C VAL A 304 -0.85 16.00 2.85
N THR A 305 -1.85 16.23 3.71
CA THR A 305 -2.10 17.54 4.34
C THR A 305 -1.92 17.40 5.85
N THR A 306 -1.29 18.38 6.47
CA THR A 306 -1.10 18.50 7.92
C THR A 306 -2.12 19.48 8.50
#